data_a324c0fa70fc68f101878e479f33bea1
#
_entry.id   a324c0fa70fc68f101878e479f33bea1
#
_cell.length_a   1.000
_cell.length_b   1.000
_cell.length_c   1.000
_cell.angle_alpha   90.00
_cell.angle_beta   90.00
_cell.angle_gamma   90.00
#
_symmetry.space_group_name_H-M   'P 1'
#
loop_
_entity.id
_entity.type
_entity.pdbx_description
1 polymer ?
#
loop_
_entity_poly.entity_id
_entity_poly.type
_entity_poly.pdbx_seq_one_letter_code
_entity_poly.pdbx_strand_id
1 'polypeptide(L)' 'MTMYDVVYIDAHGDETPVARQLDDRKDAAEVARQAAAERGAGRMVLPGSSHLRNCVCVIPVPPAEAA' A
#
# COMPACT_ATOMS: atom_id res chain seq x y z
N MET A 1 11.23 14.46 -0.35
CA MET A 1 11.06 13.20 0.39
C MET A 1 9.89 12.43 -0.18
N THR A 2 10.05 11.13 -0.27
CA THR A 2 8.98 10.26 -0.76
C THR A 2 8.10 9.84 0.41
N MET A 3 6.81 9.90 0.19
CA MET A 3 5.84 9.34 1.13
C MET A 3 5.31 8.02 0.61
N TYR A 4 4.65 7.27 1.47
CA TYR A 4 4.15 5.95 1.10
C TYR A 4 2.70 5.83 1.50
N ASP A 5 1.90 5.26 0.60
CA ASP A 5 0.52 4.89 0.88
C ASP A 5 0.44 3.37 0.99
N VAL A 6 -0.39 2.90 1.91
CA VAL A 6 -0.67 1.47 2.05
C VAL A 6 -2.12 1.26 1.63
N VAL A 7 -2.32 0.39 0.66
CA VAL A 7 -3.63 0.14 0.06
C VAL A 7 -3.91 -1.35 0.05
N TYR A 8 -5.12 -1.73 0.44
CA TYR A 8 -5.58 -3.10 0.34
C TYR A 8 -6.42 -3.26 -0.94
N ILE A 9 -6.08 -4.27 -1.73
CA ILE A 9 -6.83 -4.62 -2.93
C ILE A 9 -7.57 -5.92 -2.65
N ASP A 10 -8.89 -5.88 -2.70
CA ASP A 10 -9.71 -7.02 -2.34
C ASP A 10 -9.82 -8.04 -3.49
N ALA A 11 -10.64 -9.06 -3.27
CA ALA A 11 -10.81 -10.13 -4.27
C ALA A 11 -11.48 -9.64 -5.55
N HIS A 12 -12.14 -8.50 -5.50
CA HIS A 12 -12.78 -7.89 -6.67
C HIS A 12 -11.89 -6.89 -7.38
N GLY A 13 -10.73 -6.58 -6.79
CA GLY A 13 -9.82 -5.59 -7.35
C GLY A 13 -10.09 -4.18 -6.88
N ASP A 14 -10.98 -4.00 -5.92
CA ASP A 14 -11.27 -2.67 -5.37
C ASP A 14 -10.19 -2.28 -4.36
N GLU A 15 -9.77 -1.03 -4.43
CA GLU A 15 -8.72 -0.49 -3.57
C GLU A 15 -9.33 0.21 -2.36
N THR A 16 -8.83 -0.14 -1.19
CA THR A 16 -9.23 0.50 0.06
C THR A 16 -7.96 1.03 0.74
N PRO A 17 -7.86 2.35 0.97
CA PRO A 17 -6.69 2.87 1.65
C PRO A 17 -6.64 2.40 3.10
N VAL A 18 -5.49 1.89 3.51
CA VAL A 18 -5.22 1.47 4.88
C VAL A 18 -4.53 2.59 5.65
N ALA A 19 -3.53 3.21 5.04
CA ALA A 19 -2.81 4.33 5.61
C ALA A 19 -2.25 5.19 4.48
N ARG A 20 -2.07 6.47 4.74
CA ARG A 20 -1.57 7.41 3.75
C ARG A 20 -0.51 8.32 4.33
N GLN A 21 0.35 8.82 3.47
CA GLN A 21 1.34 9.84 3.80
C GLN A 21 2.28 9.41 4.91
N LEU A 22 2.70 8.16 4.85
CA LEU A 22 3.73 7.66 5.76
C LEU A 22 5.09 8.09 5.22
N ASP A 23 5.86 8.76 6.03
CA ASP A 23 7.14 9.31 5.60
C ASP A 23 8.31 8.34 5.84
N ASP A 24 8.06 7.23 6.50
CA ASP A 24 9.08 6.23 6.78
C ASP A 24 8.72 4.92 6.08
N ARG A 25 9.63 4.45 5.24
CA ARG A 25 9.43 3.20 4.52
C ARG A 25 9.23 2.01 5.46
N LYS A 26 9.92 2.01 6.59
CA LYS A 26 9.80 0.93 7.57
C LYS A 26 8.41 0.93 8.20
N ASP A 27 7.89 2.11 8.51
CA ASP A 27 6.54 2.21 9.05
C ASP A 27 5.51 1.73 8.04
N ALA A 28 5.67 2.11 6.79
CA ALA A 28 4.77 1.68 5.74
C ALA A 28 4.79 0.15 5.58
N ALA A 29 5.98 -0.45 5.63
CA ALA A 29 6.12 -1.89 5.53
C ALA A 29 5.45 -2.59 6.71
N GLU A 30 5.59 -2.04 7.91
CA GLU A 30 4.98 -2.62 9.11
C GLU A 30 3.46 -2.53 9.05
N VAL A 31 2.93 -1.39 8.63
CA VAL A 31 1.48 -1.22 8.47
C VAL A 31 0.96 -2.22 7.43
N ALA A 32 1.66 -2.36 6.32
CA ALA A 32 1.27 -3.30 5.27
C ALA A 32 1.29 -4.74 5.77
N ARG A 33 2.31 -5.11 6.55
CA ARG A 33 2.42 -6.45 7.10
C ARG A 33 1.27 -6.77 8.05
N GLN A 34 0.93 -5.83 8.92
CA GLN A 34 -0.17 -6.00 9.85
C GLN A 34 -1.51 -6.07 9.12
N ALA A 35 -1.72 -5.20 8.16
CA ALA A 35 -2.94 -5.18 7.38
C ALA A 35 -3.13 -6.49 6.60
N ALA A 36 -2.05 -7.02 6.04
CA ALA A 36 -2.10 -8.29 5.31
C ALA A 36 -2.42 -9.44 6.25
N ALA A 37 -1.83 -9.44 7.44
CA ALA A 37 -2.09 -10.50 8.42
C ALA A 37 -3.54 -10.49 8.87
N GLU A 38 -4.11 -9.30 9.11
CA GLU A 38 -5.50 -9.18 9.55
C GLU A 38 -6.49 -9.66 8.49
N ARG A 39 -6.13 -9.50 7.21
CA ARG A 39 -7.00 -9.82 6.09
C ARG A 39 -6.67 -11.14 5.42
N GLY A 40 -5.64 -11.83 5.87
CA GLY A 40 -5.18 -13.05 5.22
C GLY A 40 -4.70 -12.80 3.79
N ALA A 41 -4.13 -11.64 3.53
CA ALA A 41 -3.70 -11.23 2.20
C ALA A 41 -2.18 -11.24 2.09
N GLY A 42 -1.68 -11.34 0.87
CA GLY A 42 -0.26 -11.21 0.60
C GLY A 42 0.20 -9.77 0.63
N ARG A 43 1.47 -9.56 0.99
CA ARG A 43 2.08 -8.25 0.93
C ARG A 43 2.86 -8.08 -0.37
N MET A 44 2.68 -6.94 -1.02
CA MET A 44 3.44 -6.62 -2.22
C MET A 44 3.90 -5.17 -2.16
N VAL A 45 5.04 -4.92 -2.78
CA VAL A 45 5.60 -3.57 -2.88
C VAL A 45 5.81 -3.27 -4.35
N LEU A 46 4.70 -3.05 -5.04
CA LEU A 46 4.75 -2.70 -6.45
C LEU A 46 3.65 -1.70 -6.74
N PRO A 47 3.96 -0.64 -7.46
CA PRO A 47 2.92 0.30 -7.86
C PRO A 47 1.99 -0.32 -8.89
N GLY A 48 0.73 -0.14 -8.68
CA GLY A 48 -0.29 -0.10 -9.68
C GLY A 48 -0.40 -1.21 -10.70
N SER A 49 -0.48 -2.46 -10.27
CA SER A 49 -0.86 -3.50 -11.23
C SER A 49 -2.36 -3.75 -11.11
N SER A 50 -3.05 -3.62 -12.22
CA SER A 50 -4.49 -3.87 -12.27
C SER A 50 -4.87 -5.33 -12.10
N HIS A 51 -3.87 -6.20 -12.07
CA HIS A 51 -4.11 -7.63 -11.91
C HIS A 51 -4.07 -8.11 -10.46
N LEU A 52 -3.69 -7.23 -9.55
CA LEU A 52 -3.55 -7.62 -8.15
C LEU A 52 -4.92 -7.84 -7.51
N ARG A 53 -5.00 -8.91 -6.73
CA ARG A 53 -6.21 -9.28 -6.00
C ARG A 53 -5.81 -9.78 -4.63
N ASN A 54 -6.60 -9.41 -3.61
CA ASN A 54 -6.43 -9.93 -2.26
C ASN A 54 -5.01 -9.73 -1.74
N CYS A 55 -4.51 -8.50 -1.85
CA CYS A 55 -3.15 -8.17 -1.42
C CYS A 55 -3.09 -6.76 -0.86
N VAL A 56 -2.01 -6.49 -0.13
CA VAL A 56 -1.74 -5.16 0.41
C VAL A 56 -0.50 -4.62 -0.31
N CYS A 57 -0.62 -3.41 -0.83
CA CYS A 57 0.44 -2.77 -1.60
C CYS A 57 0.98 -1.55 -0.85
N VAL A 58 2.29 -1.38 -0.90
CA VAL A 58 2.95 -0.15 -0.46
C VAL A 58 3.31 0.63 -1.72
N ILE A 59 2.76 1.81 -1.85
CA ILE A 59 2.90 2.63 -3.06
C ILE A 59 3.71 3.87 -2.72
N PRO A 60 4.89 4.05 -3.32
CA PRO A 60 5.64 5.29 -3.14
C PRO A 60 4.92 6.43 -3.85
N VAL A 61 4.78 7.55 -3.14
CA VAL A 61 4.11 8.73 -3.66
C VAL A 61 5.11 9.89 -3.66
N PRO A 62 5.41 10.46 -4.82
CA PRO A 62 6.33 11.59 -4.86
C PRO A 62 5.73 12.82 -4.17
N PRO A 63 6.58 13.76 -3.74
CA PRO A 63 6.10 14.99 -3.12
C PRO A 63 5.18 15.78 -4.04
N ALA A 64 4.15 16.36 -3.46
CA ALA A 64 3.15 17.10 -4.24
C ALA A 64 3.74 18.33 -4.92
N GLU A 65 4.73 18.94 -4.35
CA GLU A 65 5.39 20.12 -4.93
C GLU A 65 6.14 19.81 -6.20
N ALA A 66 6.31 18.54 -6.51
CA ALA A 66 6.89 18.14 -7.77
C ALA A 66 5.96 18.44 -8.96
N ALA A 67 4.74 18.72 -8.67
CA ALA A 67 3.77 19.01 -9.73
C ALA A 67 4.01 20.37 -10.34
#